data_00d2faa14d7a1c4bc52495e787798cda
#
_entry.id   00d2faa14d7a1c4bc52495e787798cda
#
_cell.length_a   1.000
_cell.length_b   1.000
_cell.length_c   1.000
_cell.angle_alpha   90.00
_cell.angle_beta   90.00
_cell.angle_gamma   90.00
#
_symmetry.space_group_name_H-M   'P 1'
#
loop_
_entity.id
_entity.type
_entity.pdbx_description
1 polymer ?
#
loop_
_entity_poly.entity_id
_entity_poly.type
_entity_poly.pdbx_seq_one_letter_code
_entity_poly.pdbx_strand_id
1 'polypeptide(L)'
;MLEIRLAQTPEEKEQVFKLRYQIYVEELGYAQHYTNHQQQKIEEPLDKYGNIFVAFQNGKLVGTARSNYTIKSDLGYYAELYHISKIAGEAHFFDTSIGTKFMIQKHLRGSRIALSLMQAYYYQLLQDQIKFDFIDCEPHMIAFFQRLGYQPIDMINHPEYGSGLAMMLDVFNLQHLERVKSPFQRLYTNFVESKECQYSI
;
A
#
# COMPACT_ATOMS: atom_id res chain seq x y z
N MET A 1 -11.98 16.56 -10.89
CA MET A 1 -12.13 16.20 -9.46
C MET A 1 -11.27 14.97 -9.22
N LEU A 2 -10.58 14.87 -8.07
CA LEU A 2 -9.83 13.68 -7.63
C LEU A 2 -10.73 12.87 -6.69
N GLU A 3 -10.86 11.58 -6.96
CA GLU A 3 -11.62 10.61 -6.15
C GLU A 3 -10.69 9.46 -5.78
N ILE A 4 -10.63 9.10 -4.48
CA ILE A 4 -9.80 7.99 -3.99
C ILE A 4 -10.66 7.11 -3.09
N ARG A 5 -10.68 5.82 -3.39
CA ARG A 5 -11.46 4.81 -2.67
C ARG A 5 -10.98 3.39 -2.98
N LEU A 6 -11.61 2.40 -2.38
CA LEU A 6 -11.46 1.01 -2.82
C LEU A 6 -12.16 0.79 -4.16
N ALA A 7 -11.59 -0.09 -4.99
CA ALA A 7 -12.21 -0.55 -6.23
C ALA A 7 -13.51 -1.30 -5.91
N GLN A 8 -14.60 -0.93 -6.54
CA GLN A 8 -15.94 -1.45 -6.24
C GLN A 8 -16.42 -2.46 -7.27
N THR A 9 -15.93 -2.40 -8.51
CA THR A 9 -16.42 -3.24 -9.59
C THR A 9 -15.30 -4.05 -10.25
N PRO A 10 -15.63 -5.16 -10.93
CA PRO A 10 -14.67 -5.93 -11.71
C PRO A 10 -14.00 -5.08 -12.81
N GLU A 11 -14.74 -4.14 -13.41
CA GLU A 11 -14.24 -3.25 -14.46
C GLU A 11 -13.17 -2.29 -13.93
N GLU A 12 -13.33 -1.79 -12.71
CA GLU A 12 -12.32 -0.96 -12.05
C GLU A 12 -11.06 -1.76 -11.74
N LYS A 13 -11.21 -3.00 -11.27
CA LYS A 13 -10.07 -3.90 -11.05
C LYS A 13 -9.35 -4.21 -12.37
N GLU A 14 -10.09 -4.45 -13.44
CA GLU A 14 -9.50 -4.66 -14.77
C GLU A 14 -8.71 -3.44 -15.26
N GLN A 15 -9.20 -2.21 -15.00
CA GLN A 15 -8.43 -0.99 -15.29
C GLN A 15 -7.12 -0.94 -14.46
N VAL A 16 -7.15 -1.35 -13.18
CA VAL A 16 -5.95 -1.44 -12.34
C VAL A 16 -4.96 -2.44 -12.92
N PHE A 17 -5.41 -3.62 -13.35
CA PHE A 17 -4.53 -4.66 -13.91
C PHE A 17 -3.87 -4.19 -15.21
N LYS A 18 -4.57 -3.43 -16.03
CA LYS A 18 -4.01 -2.78 -17.22
C LYS A 18 -3.03 -1.66 -16.88
N LEU A 19 -3.33 -0.84 -15.87
CA LEU A 19 -2.41 0.20 -15.42
C LEU A 19 -1.09 -0.40 -14.91
N ARG A 20 -1.14 -1.54 -14.21
CA ARG A 20 0.07 -2.26 -13.77
C ARG A 20 0.90 -2.71 -14.96
N TYR A 21 0.28 -3.27 -16.00
CA TYR A 21 0.98 -3.68 -17.22
C TYR A 21 1.66 -2.48 -17.89
N GLN A 22 0.91 -1.40 -18.07
CA GLN A 22 1.44 -0.16 -18.66
C GLN A 22 2.67 0.35 -17.91
N ILE A 23 2.65 0.34 -16.57
CA ILE A 23 3.75 0.87 -15.77
C ILE A 23 4.89 -0.13 -15.67
N TYR A 24 4.64 -1.37 -15.25
CA TYR A 24 5.72 -2.33 -15.03
C TYR A 24 6.36 -2.83 -16.33
N VAL A 25 5.55 -3.18 -17.32
CA VAL A 25 6.06 -3.80 -18.56
C VAL A 25 6.45 -2.73 -19.58
N GLU A 26 5.52 -1.83 -19.93
CA GLU A 26 5.74 -0.89 -21.04
C GLU A 26 6.65 0.27 -20.63
N GLU A 27 6.51 0.79 -19.40
CA GLU A 27 7.31 1.93 -18.96
C GLU A 27 8.64 1.52 -18.34
N LEU A 28 8.65 0.54 -17.41
CA LEU A 28 9.82 0.17 -16.61
C LEU A 28 10.58 -1.04 -17.17
N GLY A 29 9.99 -1.82 -18.08
CA GLY A 29 10.62 -2.98 -18.68
C GLY A 29 10.80 -4.17 -17.71
N TYR A 30 10.02 -4.24 -16.64
CA TYR A 30 10.13 -5.32 -15.67
C TYR A 30 9.47 -6.61 -16.17
N ALA A 31 10.14 -7.73 -15.93
CA ALA A 31 9.58 -9.05 -16.11
C ALA A 31 8.72 -9.41 -14.89
N GLN A 32 7.41 -9.32 -15.05
CA GLN A 32 6.45 -9.63 -13.98
C GLN A 32 5.88 -11.03 -14.14
N HIS A 33 5.85 -11.81 -13.06
CA HIS A 33 5.49 -13.24 -13.10
C HIS A 33 4.07 -13.50 -13.64
N TYR A 34 3.10 -12.69 -13.26
CA TYR A 34 1.69 -12.84 -13.65
C TYR A 34 1.28 -12.00 -14.87
N THR A 35 2.23 -11.66 -15.73
CA THR A 35 1.96 -10.85 -16.92
C THR A 35 1.18 -11.62 -17.97
N ASN A 36 0.04 -11.08 -18.38
CA ASN A 36 -0.68 -11.51 -19.58
C ASN A 36 -0.44 -10.50 -20.71
N HIS A 37 0.49 -10.82 -21.61
CA HIS A 37 0.85 -9.94 -22.74
C HIS A 37 -0.27 -9.82 -23.77
N GLN A 38 -1.10 -10.85 -23.96
CA GLN A 38 -2.21 -10.81 -24.91
C GLN A 38 -3.31 -9.84 -24.45
N GLN A 39 -3.63 -9.85 -23.17
CA GLN A 39 -4.64 -8.97 -22.57
C GLN A 39 -4.06 -7.66 -22.03
N GLN A 40 -2.74 -7.50 -22.06
CA GLN A 40 -1.99 -6.36 -21.52
C GLN A 40 -2.38 -6.05 -20.08
N LYS A 41 -2.34 -7.05 -19.21
CA LYS A 41 -2.69 -6.91 -17.79
C LYS A 41 -1.80 -7.73 -16.87
N ILE A 42 -1.74 -7.31 -15.59
CA ILE A 42 -1.10 -8.04 -14.50
C ILE A 42 -2.13 -8.21 -13.39
N GLU A 43 -2.57 -9.46 -13.21
CA GLU A 43 -3.49 -9.89 -12.17
C GLU A 43 -2.83 -11.01 -11.37
N GLU A 44 -2.75 -10.87 -10.04
CA GLU A 44 -2.03 -11.78 -9.16
C GLU A 44 -2.98 -12.53 -8.21
N PRO A 45 -2.60 -13.70 -7.68
CA PRO A 45 -3.41 -14.42 -6.68
C PRO A 45 -3.78 -13.56 -5.47
N LEU A 46 -2.89 -12.66 -5.03
CA LEU A 46 -3.13 -11.72 -3.94
C LEU A 46 -4.25 -10.70 -4.22
N ASP A 47 -4.61 -10.47 -5.48
CA ASP A 47 -5.71 -9.56 -5.84
C ASP A 47 -7.07 -10.07 -5.43
N LYS A 48 -7.21 -11.38 -5.26
CA LYS A 48 -8.47 -12.03 -4.86
C LYS A 48 -8.95 -11.53 -3.48
N TYR A 49 -8.02 -11.32 -2.56
CA TYR A 49 -8.31 -10.92 -1.17
C TYR A 49 -7.71 -9.57 -0.81
N GLY A 50 -7.11 -8.88 -1.77
CA GLY A 50 -6.49 -7.57 -1.57
C GLY A 50 -7.51 -6.44 -1.57
N ASN A 51 -7.29 -5.47 -0.69
CA ASN A 51 -7.94 -4.17 -0.77
C ASN A 51 -7.22 -3.36 -1.85
N ILE A 52 -7.87 -3.19 -3.00
CA ILE A 52 -7.30 -2.46 -4.13
C ILE A 52 -7.81 -1.02 -4.08
N PHE A 53 -6.92 -0.08 -3.80
CA PHE A 53 -7.21 1.35 -3.83
C PHE A 53 -7.06 1.89 -5.24
N VAL A 54 -7.96 2.78 -5.61
CA VAL A 54 -7.98 3.46 -6.90
C VAL A 54 -8.03 4.97 -6.71
N ALA A 55 -7.24 5.67 -7.51
CA ALA A 55 -7.28 7.13 -7.62
C ALA A 55 -7.78 7.49 -9.02
N PHE A 56 -8.98 8.07 -9.09
CA PHE A 56 -9.54 8.60 -10.34
C PHE A 56 -9.39 10.11 -10.39
N GLN A 57 -8.90 10.64 -11.49
CA GLN A 57 -8.90 12.07 -11.76
C GLN A 57 -9.71 12.34 -13.04
N ASN A 58 -10.79 13.12 -12.90
CA ASN A 58 -11.71 13.40 -13.97
C ASN A 58 -12.23 12.12 -14.68
N GLY A 59 -12.58 11.11 -13.89
CA GLY A 59 -13.08 9.81 -14.37
C GLY A 59 -12.03 8.86 -14.96
N LYS A 60 -10.75 9.23 -14.98
CA LYS A 60 -9.66 8.37 -15.46
C LYS A 60 -8.85 7.82 -14.29
N LEU A 61 -8.57 6.53 -14.29
CA LEU A 61 -7.68 5.90 -13.32
C LEU A 61 -6.25 6.44 -13.50
N VAL A 62 -5.70 7.02 -12.43
CA VAL A 62 -4.38 7.65 -12.45
C VAL A 62 -3.40 7.08 -11.43
N GLY A 63 -3.88 6.25 -10.51
CA GLY A 63 -3.03 5.60 -9.52
C GLY A 63 -3.74 4.48 -8.81
N THR A 64 -2.96 3.60 -8.17
CA THR A 64 -3.45 2.46 -7.40
C THR A 64 -2.46 2.09 -6.30
N ALA A 65 -2.95 1.37 -5.29
CA ALA A 65 -2.19 0.64 -4.28
C ALA A 65 -3.00 -0.59 -3.86
N ARG A 66 -2.32 -1.61 -3.33
CA ARG A 66 -2.99 -2.78 -2.78
C ARG A 66 -2.49 -3.06 -1.37
N SER A 67 -3.40 -3.39 -0.44
CA SER A 67 -3.05 -4.01 0.83
C SER A 67 -3.60 -5.43 0.92
N ASN A 68 -2.80 -6.34 1.46
CA ASN A 68 -3.20 -7.71 1.79
C ASN A 68 -2.98 -7.94 3.28
N TYR A 69 -4.03 -8.44 3.96
CA TYR A 69 -3.99 -8.73 5.39
C TYR A 69 -3.63 -10.19 5.63
N THR A 70 -2.77 -10.46 6.60
CA THR A 70 -2.34 -11.82 6.96
C THR A 70 -3.52 -12.73 7.30
N ILE A 71 -4.54 -12.19 7.96
CA ILE A 71 -5.75 -12.95 8.33
C ILE A 71 -6.59 -13.39 7.11
N LYS A 72 -6.44 -12.74 5.96
CA LYS A 72 -7.27 -12.98 4.76
C LYS A 72 -6.51 -13.58 3.60
N SER A 73 -5.19 -13.48 3.60
CA SER A 73 -4.35 -13.82 2.46
C SER A 73 -3.15 -14.65 2.88
N ASP A 74 -2.86 -15.69 2.13
CA ASP A 74 -1.52 -16.26 2.14
C ASP A 74 -0.58 -15.26 1.45
N LEU A 75 0.35 -14.69 2.21
CA LEU A 75 1.28 -13.68 1.71
C LEU A 75 2.44 -14.29 0.91
N GLY A 76 2.56 -15.62 0.88
CA GLY A 76 3.62 -16.31 0.19
C GLY A 76 5.01 -15.86 0.65
N TYR A 77 5.90 -15.61 -0.31
CA TYR A 77 7.29 -15.22 -0.02
C TYR A 77 7.42 -13.86 0.68
N TYR A 78 6.43 -12.98 0.65
CA TYR A 78 6.48 -11.69 1.33
C TYR A 78 6.62 -11.80 2.84
N ALA A 79 6.04 -12.85 3.45
CA ALA A 79 6.11 -13.07 4.89
C ALA A 79 7.56 -13.25 5.37
N GLU A 80 8.37 -13.98 4.60
CA GLU A 80 9.79 -14.19 4.87
C GLU A 80 10.63 -12.97 4.45
N LEU A 81 10.35 -12.42 3.26
CA LEU A 81 11.06 -11.28 2.68
C LEU A 81 11.07 -10.06 3.62
N TYR A 82 9.96 -9.80 4.30
CA TYR A 82 9.82 -8.68 5.24
C TYR A 82 10.06 -9.06 6.71
N HIS A 83 10.43 -10.31 7.01
CA HIS A 83 10.62 -10.81 8.37
C HIS A 83 9.40 -10.58 9.28
N ILE A 84 8.18 -10.72 8.75
CA ILE A 84 6.94 -10.32 9.42
C ILE A 84 6.81 -10.97 10.81
N SER A 85 6.96 -12.28 10.90
CA SER A 85 6.83 -13.00 12.19
C SER A 85 7.85 -12.57 13.23
N LYS A 86 9.09 -12.27 12.80
CA LYS A 86 10.16 -11.81 13.68
C LYS A 86 9.89 -10.41 14.24
N ILE A 87 9.28 -9.53 13.44
CA ILE A 87 9.06 -8.13 13.80
C ILE A 87 7.75 -7.94 14.54
N ALA A 88 6.67 -8.53 14.03
CA ALA A 88 5.33 -8.37 14.57
C ALA A 88 4.97 -9.36 15.68
N GLY A 89 5.80 -10.40 15.91
CA GLY A 89 5.51 -11.42 16.93
C GLY A 89 4.15 -12.09 16.69
N GLU A 90 3.32 -12.20 17.73
CA GLU A 90 1.99 -12.81 17.63
C GLU A 90 1.03 -12.01 16.73
N ALA A 91 1.22 -10.70 16.59
CA ALA A 91 0.41 -9.86 15.72
C ALA A 91 0.51 -10.26 14.22
N HIS A 92 1.56 -10.99 13.81
CA HIS A 92 1.73 -11.40 12.42
C HIS A 92 0.61 -12.28 11.89
N PHE A 93 -0.15 -12.96 12.74
CA PHE A 93 -1.26 -13.81 12.31
C PHE A 93 -2.53 -13.03 11.98
N PHE A 94 -2.77 -11.88 12.64
CA PHE A 94 -4.07 -11.23 12.63
C PHE A 94 -4.04 -9.75 12.27
N ASP A 95 -3.01 -9.04 12.75
CA ASP A 95 -3.01 -7.59 12.81
C ASP A 95 -1.94 -6.97 11.89
N THR A 96 -1.49 -7.70 10.87
CA THR A 96 -0.50 -7.21 9.92
C THR A 96 -1.02 -7.17 8.49
N SER A 97 -0.41 -6.29 7.70
CA SER A 97 -0.64 -6.18 6.27
C SER A 97 0.66 -6.03 5.49
N ILE A 98 0.59 -6.31 4.21
CA ILE A 98 1.58 -5.87 3.24
C ILE A 98 0.98 -4.88 2.26
N GLY A 99 1.69 -3.80 1.99
CA GLY A 99 1.38 -2.83 0.95
C GLY A 99 2.20 -3.09 -0.32
N THR A 100 1.52 -3.27 -1.42
CA THR A 100 2.15 -3.57 -2.71
C THR A 100 1.48 -2.81 -3.85
N LYS A 101 2.10 -2.83 -5.03
CA LYS A 101 1.52 -2.27 -6.26
C LYS A 101 1.12 -0.79 -6.12
N PHE A 102 1.86 -0.02 -5.29
CA PHE A 102 1.70 1.43 -5.22
C PHE A 102 2.28 2.07 -6.48
N MET A 103 1.42 2.72 -7.26
CA MET A 103 1.84 3.35 -8.49
C MET A 103 0.96 4.53 -8.90
N ILE A 104 1.60 5.49 -9.55
CA ILE A 104 0.94 6.68 -10.13
C ILE A 104 1.40 6.80 -11.59
N GLN A 105 0.49 7.16 -12.49
CA GLN A 105 0.82 7.43 -13.89
C GLN A 105 1.97 8.44 -14.00
N LYS A 106 2.89 8.20 -14.92
CA LYS A 106 4.18 8.92 -15.05
C LYS A 106 4.05 10.43 -14.98
N HIS A 107 3.13 10.99 -15.75
CA HIS A 107 2.94 12.45 -15.87
C HIS A 107 2.32 13.12 -14.62
N LEU A 108 1.85 12.32 -13.65
CA LEU A 108 1.26 12.79 -12.40
C LEU A 108 2.13 12.47 -11.17
N ARG A 109 3.30 11.87 -11.35
CA ARG A 109 4.27 11.65 -10.26
C ARG A 109 4.76 12.98 -9.70
N GLY A 110 5.01 13.02 -8.39
CA GLY A 110 5.34 14.26 -7.69
C GLY A 110 4.14 15.16 -7.36
N SER A 111 2.94 14.80 -7.81
CA SER A 111 1.70 15.48 -7.42
C SER A 111 1.19 15.04 -6.05
N ARG A 112 0.13 15.69 -5.56
CA ARG A 112 -0.53 15.31 -4.29
C ARG A 112 -1.26 13.97 -4.35
N ILE A 113 -1.46 13.37 -5.53
CA ILE A 113 -2.20 12.11 -5.69
C ILE A 113 -1.55 10.98 -4.88
N ALA A 114 -0.22 10.86 -4.92
CA ALA A 114 0.51 9.86 -4.16
C ALA A 114 0.24 9.97 -2.65
N LEU A 115 0.32 11.17 -2.10
CA LEU A 115 0.02 11.41 -0.69
C LEU A 115 -1.45 11.10 -0.36
N SER A 116 -2.38 11.58 -1.16
CA SER A 116 -3.82 11.37 -0.92
C SER A 116 -4.18 9.87 -1.01
N LEU A 117 -3.56 9.12 -1.92
CA LEU A 117 -3.73 7.68 -2.04
C LEU A 117 -3.23 6.96 -0.78
N MET A 118 -2.04 7.31 -0.28
CA MET A 118 -1.50 6.73 0.96
C MET A 118 -2.27 7.16 2.21
N GLN A 119 -2.88 8.34 2.21
CA GLN A 119 -3.77 8.75 3.30
C GLN A 119 -5.06 7.91 3.35
N ALA A 120 -5.68 7.63 2.21
CA ALA A 120 -6.83 6.72 2.14
C ALA A 120 -6.44 5.29 2.54
N TYR A 121 -5.27 4.83 2.09
CA TYR A 121 -4.70 3.55 2.48
C TYR A 121 -4.52 3.44 4.01
N TYR A 122 -3.83 4.41 4.62
CA TYR A 122 -3.60 4.46 6.05
C TYR A 122 -4.91 4.52 6.87
N TYR A 123 -5.89 5.31 6.41
CA TYR A 123 -7.19 5.39 7.07
C TYR A 123 -7.91 4.04 7.09
N GLN A 124 -7.80 3.26 6.01
CA GLN A 124 -8.35 1.89 5.97
C GLN A 124 -7.63 0.96 6.97
N LEU A 125 -6.30 1.07 7.12
CA LEU A 125 -5.57 0.29 8.12
C LEU A 125 -6.05 0.59 9.55
N LEU A 126 -6.31 1.88 9.86
CA LEU A 126 -6.89 2.28 11.14
C LEU A 126 -8.28 1.68 11.36
N GLN A 127 -9.15 1.74 10.35
CA GLN A 127 -10.51 1.19 10.42
C GLN A 127 -10.50 -0.32 10.66
N ASP A 128 -9.60 -1.03 10.00
CA ASP A 128 -9.49 -2.50 10.07
C ASP A 128 -8.59 -2.98 11.22
N GLN A 129 -8.11 -2.05 12.08
CA GLN A 129 -7.29 -2.33 13.28
C GLN A 129 -5.98 -3.06 12.96
N ILE A 130 -5.39 -2.81 11.80
CA ILE A 130 -4.07 -3.34 11.43
C ILE A 130 -2.99 -2.62 12.23
N LYS A 131 -2.16 -3.37 12.97
CA LYS A 131 -1.10 -2.81 13.80
C LYS A 131 0.17 -2.50 13.03
N PHE A 132 0.58 -3.41 12.16
CA PHE A 132 1.81 -3.26 11.38
C PHE A 132 1.54 -3.42 9.89
N ASP A 133 2.04 -2.47 9.11
CA ASP A 133 2.00 -2.53 7.65
C ASP A 133 3.43 -2.61 7.10
N PHE A 134 3.67 -3.57 6.23
CA PHE A 134 4.97 -3.84 5.63
C PHE A 134 4.94 -3.51 4.15
N ILE A 135 5.97 -2.84 3.70
CA ILE A 135 6.17 -2.50 2.28
C ILE A 135 7.61 -2.75 1.88
N ASP A 136 7.87 -2.73 0.60
CA ASP A 136 9.20 -2.45 0.08
C ASP A 136 9.15 -1.31 -0.94
N CYS A 137 10.27 -0.66 -1.12
CA CYS A 137 10.37 0.41 -2.09
C CYS A 137 11.77 0.53 -2.69
N GLU A 138 11.81 1.08 -3.89
CA GLU A 138 13.05 1.47 -4.54
C GLU A 138 13.71 2.67 -3.84
N PRO A 139 15.05 2.84 -3.97
CA PRO A 139 15.79 3.88 -3.26
C PRO A 139 15.23 5.29 -3.39
N HIS A 140 14.68 5.65 -4.55
CA HIS A 140 14.13 6.99 -4.79
C HIS A 140 12.83 7.27 -4.03
N MET A 141 12.15 6.25 -3.51
CA MET A 141 10.92 6.35 -2.73
C MET A 141 11.13 6.35 -1.21
N ILE A 142 12.32 6.02 -0.74
CA ILE A 142 12.61 5.88 0.71
C ILE A 142 12.21 7.14 1.48
N ALA A 143 12.64 8.30 1.04
CA ALA A 143 12.34 9.57 1.72
C ALA A 143 10.82 9.86 1.78
N PHE A 144 10.06 9.46 0.75
CA PHE A 144 8.62 9.59 0.74
C PHE A 144 7.97 8.71 1.82
N PHE A 145 8.32 7.42 1.89
CA PHE A 145 7.75 6.51 2.87
C PHE A 145 8.22 6.81 4.30
N GLN A 146 9.48 7.23 4.52
CA GLN A 146 9.95 7.68 5.82
C GLN A 146 9.15 8.88 6.32
N ARG A 147 8.84 9.83 5.45
CA ARG A 147 7.98 10.98 5.80
C ARG A 147 6.56 10.56 6.16
N LEU A 148 6.04 9.46 5.63
CA LEU A 148 4.75 8.90 6.03
C LEU A 148 4.80 8.22 7.41
N GLY A 149 5.99 7.83 7.87
CA GLY A 149 6.19 7.16 9.16
C GLY A 149 6.75 5.75 9.05
N TYR A 150 6.99 5.24 7.84
CA TYR A 150 7.61 3.93 7.65
C TYR A 150 9.08 3.95 8.11
N GLN A 151 9.48 2.89 8.79
CA GLN A 151 10.82 2.70 9.31
C GLN A 151 11.53 1.61 8.51
N PRO A 152 12.82 1.77 8.18
CA PRO A 152 13.58 0.76 7.45
C PRO A 152 13.74 -0.52 8.28
N ILE A 153 13.65 -1.66 7.63
CA ILE A 153 13.89 -2.98 8.21
C ILE A 153 15.24 -3.51 7.71
N ASP A 154 15.31 -3.82 6.40
CA ASP A 154 16.48 -4.44 5.79
C ASP A 154 16.49 -4.20 4.27
N MET A 155 17.68 -4.29 3.69
CA MET A 155 17.82 -4.36 2.24
C MET A 155 17.39 -5.74 1.76
N ILE A 156 16.54 -5.77 0.75
CA ILE A 156 16.00 -7.00 0.18
C ILE A 156 16.35 -7.11 -1.31
N ASN A 157 16.29 -8.33 -1.81
CA ASN A 157 16.34 -8.61 -3.25
C ASN A 157 14.98 -9.17 -3.68
N HIS A 158 14.12 -8.27 -4.16
CA HIS A 158 12.78 -8.65 -4.61
C HIS A 158 12.87 -9.46 -5.91
N PRO A 159 12.15 -10.61 -6.03
CA PRO A 159 12.29 -11.51 -7.17
C PRO A 159 11.92 -10.90 -8.53
N GLU A 160 11.08 -9.86 -8.55
CA GLU A 160 10.60 -9.27 -9.80
C GLU A 160 11.33 -7.98 -10.22
N TYR A 161 11.91 -7.21 -9.28
CA TYR A 161 12.54 -5.91 -9.59
C TYR A 161 13.87 -5.65 -8.85
N GLY A 162 14.41 -6.68 -8.18
CA GLY A 162 15.78 -6.61 -7.62
C GLY A 162 15.85 -5.86 -6.30
N SER A 163 16.91 -5.07 -6.13
CA SER A 163 17.21 -4.43 -4.84
C SER A 163 16.17 -3.41 -4.41
N GLY A 164 15.68 -3.55 -3.19
CA GLY A 164 14.76 -2.63 -2.53
C GLY A 164 15.03 -2.54 -1.05
N LEU A 165 14.33 -1.65 -0.36
CA LEU A 165 14.35 -1.51 1.09
C LEU A 165 13.00 -1.95 1.65
N ALA A 166 12.99 -3.01 2.47
CA ALA A 166 11.83 -3.36 3.25
C ALA A 166 11.64 -2.36 4.39
N MET A 167 10.40 -1.95 4.59
CA MET A 167 10.04 -0.94 5.59
C MET A 167 8.76 -1.36 6.32
N MET A 168 8.59 -0.89 7.55
CA MET A 168 7.42 -1.16 8.39
C MET A 168 6.86 0.12 8.98
N LEU A 169 5.55 0.21 9.04
CA LEU A 169 4.79 1.22 9.75
C LEU A 169 4.10 0.59 10.97
N ASP A 170 4.38 1.10 12.16
CA ASP A 170 3.55 0.88 13.35
C ASP A 170 2.37 1.87 13.27
N VAL A 171 1.22 1.35 12.86
CA VAL A 171 0.04 2.14 12.46
C VAL A 171 -0.52 2.99 13.60
N PHE A 172 -0.41 2.50 14.84
CA PHE A 172 -0.95 3.16 16.03
C PHE A 172 0.09 3.93 16.85
N ASN A 173 1.32 4.08 16.36
CA ASN A 173 2.38 4.78 17.07
C ASN A 173 2.34 6.30 16.83
N LEU A 174 1.40 6.98 17.50
CA LEU A 174 1.24 8.43 17.39
C LEU A 174 2.54 9.19 17.70
N GLN A 175 3.27 8.78 18.74
CA GLN A 175 4.52 9.44 19.13
C GLN A 175 5.55 9.42 17.99
N HIS A 176 5.65 8.31 17.26
CA HIS A 176 6.52 8.24 16.10
C HIS A 176 6.01 9.13 14.96
N LEU A 177 4.71 9.09 14.66
CA LEU A 177 4.10 9.94 13.62
C LEU A 177 4.33 11.43 13.89
N GLU A 178 4.23 11.86 15.14
CA GLU A 178 4.53 13.24 15.57
C GLU A 178 6.00 13.58 15.39
N ARG A 179 6.90 12.70 15.83
CA ARG A 179 8.35 12.90 15.71
C ARG A 179 8.79 13.13 14.27
N VAL A 180 8.24 12.36 13.31
CA VAL A 180 8.58 12.49 11.89
C VAL A 180 7.71 13.52 11.16
N LYS A 181 6.78 14.16 11.86
CA LYS A 181 5.80 15.10 11.29
C LYS A 181 5.02 14.47 10.14
N SER A 182 4.58 13.23 10.36
CA SER A 182 3.85 12.45 9.36
C SER A 182 2.52 13.12 9.00
N PRO A 183 2.15 13.17 7.71
CA PRO A 183 0.80 13.57 7.30
C PRO A 183 -0.30 12.62 7.80
N PHE A 184 0.05 11.46 8.33
CA PHE A 184 -0.88 10.51 8.94
C PHE A 184 -1.30 10.90 10.37
N GLN A 185 -0.50 11.72 11.08
CA GLN A 185 -0.79 12.16 12.43
C GLN A 185 -2.21 12.70 12.57
N ARG A 186 -2.62 13.63 11.70
CA ARG A 186 -3.96 14.22 11.75
C ARG A 186 -5.07 13.19 11.52
N LEU A 187 -4.85 12.23 10.62
CA LEU A 187 -5.83 11.16 10.36
C LEU A 187 -5.99 10.27 11.59
N TYR A 188 -4.89 9.93 12.24
CA TYR A 188 -4.90 9.17 13.49
C TYR A 188 -5.70 9.89 14.57
N THR A 189 -5.38 11.16 14.84
CA THR A 189 -6.08 11.95 15.88
C THR A 189 -7.57 12.03 15.60
N ASN A 190 -7.98 12.37 14.37
CA ASN A 190 -9.39 12.43 14.00
C ASN A 190 -10.10 11.06 14.14
N PHE A 191 -9.38 9.96 13.83
CA PHE A 191 -9.93 8.61 13.96
C PHE A 191 -10.19 8.25 15.42
N VAL A 192 -9.25 8.52 16.33
CA VAL A 192 -9.40 8.25 17.78
C VAL A 192 -10.53 9.08 18.37
N GLU A 193 -10.57 10.39 18.10
CA GLU A 193 -11.64 11.29 18.57
C GLU A 193 -13.03 10.82 18.10
N SER A 194 -13.14 10.33 16.86
CA SER A 194 -14.41 9.81 16.33
C SER A 194 -14.90 8.55 17.05
N LYS A 195 -13.98 7.71 17.51
CA LYS A 195 -14.29 6.50 18.27
C LYS A 195 -14.72 6.84 19.70
N GLU A 196 -14.04 7.76 20.36
CA GLU A 196 -14.40 8.19 21.72
C GLU A 196 -15.81 8.79 21.78
N CYS A 197 -16.21 9.60 20.78
CA CYS A 197 -17.58 10.11 20.68
C CYS A 197 -18.64 9.02 20.51
N GLN A 198 -18.32 7.88 19.89
CA GLN A 198 -19.28 6.77 19.71
C GLN A 198 -19.52 5.96 20.98
N TYR A 199 -18.61 5.98 21.94
CA TYR A 199 -18.72 5.25 23.22
C TYR A 199 -19.17 6.13 24.40
N SER A 200 -19.43 7.41 24.17
CA SER A 200 -19.86 8.38 25.21
C SER A 200 -21.37 8.59 25.26
N ILE A 201 -22.18 7.66 24.71
CA ILE A 201 -23.65 7.71 24.71
C ILE A 201 -24.23 6.59 25.57
#